data_a3e94542362e5b61142738c474dee82c
#
_entry.id   a3e94542362e5b61142738c474dee82c
#
_cell.length_a   1.000
_cell.length_b   1.000
_cell.length_c   1.000
_cell.angle_alpha   90.00
_cell.angle_beta   90.00
_cell.angle_gamma   90.00
#
_symmetry.space_group_name_H-M   'P 1'
#
loop_
_entity.id
_entity.type
_entity.pdbx_description
1 polymer ?
#
loop_
_entity_poly.entity_id
_entity_poly.type
_entity_poly.pdbx_seq_one_letter_code
_entity_poly.pdbx_strand_id
1 'polypeptide(L)'
;LPMTGIGGHTGGLVELDWDGNPVWELENPWMHHDFQRLDNGNTLALVWEEMSSDMTFRVKGGFATAEDPVQMLGDVVREFTPSGEVVHEWKSWEHLDFDADVICPLEGRREWTHGNSINVTADGDYLVSFRQTSTVGIVDRESGRFTWKWGPGEVSHQHNPSFLDNGRVLLFDNGSHRRAPNTNYSRIVEIDPANNDIAWDYRGEPAISFYSYQISGAERQPNGNTLICEGAPGRIFE
;
A
#
# COMPACT_ATOMS: atom_id res chain seq x y z
N LEU A 1 -20.64 4.29 -8.95
CA LEU A 1 -19.96 3.86 -7.73
C LEU A 1 -19.12 5.02 -7.19
N PRO A 2 -19.00 5.20 -5.85
CA PRO A 2 -18.23 6.29 -5.24
C PRO A 2 -16.74 6.25 -5.57
N MET A 3 -16.25 5.11 -6.06
CA MET A 3 -14.85 4.86 -6.44
C MET A 3 -14.44 5.32 -7.83
N THR A 4 -15.38 5.84 -8.64
CA THR A 4 -15.05 6.34 -9.98
C THR A 4 -14.01 7.45 -9.88
N GLY A 5 -12.87 7.28 -10.56
CA GLY A 5 -11.75 8.24 -10.56
C GLY A 5 -10.79 8.11 -9.38
N ILE A 6 -10.89 7.06 -8.55
CA ILE A 6 -9.84 6.65 -7.61
C ILE A 6 -8.99 5.58 -8.31
N GLY A 7 -7.65 5.72 -8.25
CA GLY A 7 -6.73 4.74 -8.82
C GLY A 7 -6.77 3.41 -8.07
N GLY A 8 -6.42 2.30 -8.75
CA GLY A 8 -6.30 0.98 -8.14
C GLY A 8 -7.59 0.18 -8.01
N HIS A 9 -8.75 0.72 -8.36
CA HIS A 9 -10.02 -0.02 -8.36
C HIS A 9 -9.95 -1.21 -9.33
N THR A 10 -10.25 -2.42 -8.85
CA THR A 10 -10.18 -3.66 -9.64
C THR A 10 -11.54 -4.29 -9.89
N GLY A 11 -12.32 -4.58 -8.86
CA GLY A 11 -13.64 -5.22 -8.96
C GLY A 11 -13.63 -6.74 -8.81
N GLY A 12 -12.47 -7.38 -8.80
CA GLY A 12 -12.36 -8.83 -8.59
C GLY A 12 -11.03 -9.43 -9.03
N LEU A 13 -10.88 -10.71 -8.76
CA LEU A 13 -9.71 -11.52 -9.08
C LEU A 13 -10.14 -12.71 -9.94
N VAL A 14 -9.30 -13.08 -10.89
CA VAL A 14 -9.48 -14.27 -11.73
C VAL A 14 -8.16 -15.01 -11.77
N GLU A 15 -8.21 -16.31 -11.50
CA GLU A 15 -7.08 -17.23 -11.72
C GLU A 15 -7.32 -17.99 -13.04
N LEU A 16 -6.32 -17.97 -13.91
CA LEU A 16 -6.38 -18.63 -15.21
C LEU A 16 -5.42 -19.83 -15.25
N ASP A 17 -5.81 -20.88 -15.96
CA ASP A 17 -4.86 -21.93 -16.35
C ASP A 17 -3.93 -21.45 -17.47
N TRP A 18 -2.94 -22.28 -17.85
CA TRP A 18 -1.99 -21.93 -18.91
C TRP A 18 -2.61 -21.84 -20.31
N ASP A 19 -3.83 -22.33 -20.50
CA ASP A 19 -4.61 -22.22 -21.73
C ASP A 19 -5.52 -20.99 -21.74
N GLY A 20 -5.54 -20.23 -20.62
CA GLY A 20 -6.31 -18.99 -20.45
C GLY A 20 -7.76 -19.22 -20.00
N ASN A 21 -8.12 -20.42 -19.52
CA ASN A 21 -9.45 -20.67 -18.98
C ASN A 21 -9.52 -20.25 -17.50
N PRO A 22 -10.59 -19.58 -17.07
CA PRO A 22 -10.80 -19.30 -15.65
C PRO A 22 -10.94 -20.59 -14.83
N VAL A 23 -10.13 -20.74 -13.78
CA VAL A 23 -10.18 -21.87 -12.84
C VAL A 23 -10.70 -21.45 -11.47
N TRP A 24 -10.65 -20.16 -11.15
CA TRP A 24 -11.20 -19.58 -9.95
C TRP A 24 -11.49 -18.09 -10.14
N GLU A 25 -12.54 -17.59 -9.51
CA GLU A 25 -12.96 -16.19 -9.56
C GLU A 25 -13.43 -15.72 -8.18
N LEU A 26 -13.13 -14.47 -7.85
CA LEU A 26 -13.63 -13.78 -6.67
C LEU A 26 -14.06 -12.37 -7.07
N GLU A 27 -15.36 -12.12 -7.10
CA GLU A 27 -15.92 -10.81 -7.39
C GLU A 27 -16.16 -10.00 -6.11
N ASN A 28 -15.61 -8.81 -6.06
CA ASN A 28 -15.93 -7.81 -5.03
C ASN A 28 -15.73 -6.41 -5.61
N PRO A 29 -16.80 -5.62 -5.82
CA PRO A 29 -16.72 -4.31 -6.46
C PRO A 29 -15.97 -3.25 -5.65
N TRP A 30 -15.61 -3.54 -4.41
CA TRP A 30 -14.85 -2.67 -3.53
C TRP A 30 -13.37 -3.05 -3.42
N MET A 31 -12.97 -4.15 -4.08
CA MET A 31 -11.58 -4.61 -4.09
C MET A 31 -10.70 -3.62 -4.87
N HIS A 32 -9.48 -3.39 -4.37
CA HIS A 32 -8.55 -2.47 -5.00
C HIS A 32 -7.10 -2.88 -4.79
N HIS A 33 -6.22 -2.35 -5.61
CA HIS A 33 -4.77 -2.38 -5.60
C HIS A 33 -4.16 -3.78 -5.47
N ASP A 34 -4.22 -4.43 -4.30
CA ASP A 34 -3.33 -5.56 -4.00
C ASP A 34 -4.04 -6.70 -3.28
N PHE A 35 -3.52 -7.90 -3.47
CA PHE A 35 -4.01 -9.13 -2.86
C PHE A 35 -2.87 -10.15 -2.71
N GLN A 36 -3.07 -11.11 -1.81
CA GLN A 36 -2.18 -12.26 -1.65
C GLN A 36 -2.98 -13.55 -1.50
N ARG A 37 -2.60 -14.58 -2.29
CA ARG A 37 -3.10 -15.94 -2.07
C ARG A 37 -2.33 -16.55 -0.91
N LEU A 38 -3.03 -17.15 0.04
CA LEU A 38 -2.47 -17.77 1.24
C LEU A 38 -2.33 -19.29 1.04
N ASP A 39 -1.40 -19.92 1.78
CA ASP A 39 -1.13 -21.35 1.72
C ASP A 39 -2.35 -22.21 2.10
N ASN A 40 -3.25 -21.67 2.93
CA ASN A 40 -4.52 -22.32 3.30
C ASN A 40 -5.59 -22.26 2.20
N GLY A 41 -5.30 -21.65 1.04
CA GLY A 41 -6.19 -21.45 -0.09
C GLY A 41 -7.07 -20.21 0.00
N ASN A 42 -7.04 -19.46 1.11
CA ASN A 42 -7.74 -18.19 1.23
C ASN A 42 -7.04 -17.08 0.42
N THR A 43 -7.74 -15.98 0.24
CA THR A 43 -7.21 -14.78 -0.42
C THR A 43 -7.33 -13.59 0.51
N LEU A 44 -6.20 -12.95 0.80
CA LEU A 44 -6.16 -11.67 1.48
C LEU A 44 -6.20 -10.56 0.42
N ALA A 45 -7.04 -9.54 0.60
CA ALA A 45 -7.15 -8.44 -0.35
C ALA A 45 -7.44 -7.11 0.35
N LEU A 46 -7.05 -6.03 -0.30
CA LEU A 46 -7.45 -4.67 0.08
C LEU A 46 -8.85 -4.39 -0.47
N VAL A 47 -9.71 -3.87 0.39
CA VAL A 47 -11.09 -3.53 0.06
C VAL A 47 -11.44 -2.18 0.65
N TRP A 48 -12.12 -1.32 -0.11
CA TRP A 48 -12.67 -0.08 0.45
C TRP A 48 -13.98 -0.32 1.17
N GLU A 49 -14.19 0.46 2.23
CA GLU A 49 -15.46 0.57 2.93
C GLU A 49 -15.74 2.04 3.26
N GLU A 50 -16.99 2.48 3.20
CA GLU A 50 -17.35 3.84 3.59
C GLU A 50 -17.23 4.03 5.10
N MET A 51 -16.43 4.99 5.51
CA MET A 51 -16.33 5.42 6.91
C MET A 51 -17.56 6.22 7.32
N SER A 52 -17.93 6.22 8.60
CA SER A 52 -19.00 7.09 9.09
C SER A 52 -18.66 8.57 8.89
N SER A 53 -19.67 9.43 8.80
CA SER A 53 -19.49 10.87 8.68
C SER A 53 -18.68 11.44 9.85
N ASP A 54 -18.90 10.94 11.07
CA ASP A 54 -18.18 11.36 12.27
C ASP A 54 -16.68 11.03 12.18
N MET A 55 -16.35 9.83 11.69
CA MET A 55 -14.95 9.43 11.46
C MET A 55 -14.33 10.27 10.35
N THR A 56 -15.03 10.44 9.22
CA THR A 56 -14.59 11.28 8.10
C THR A 56 -14.24 12.70 8.55
N PHE A 57 -15.07 13.28 9.42
CA PHE A 57 -14.83 14.62 9.96
C PHE A 57 -13.56 14.70 10.83
N ARG A 58 -13.20 13.62 11.52
CA ARG A 58 -12.00 13.56 12.37
C ARG A 58 -10.70 13.44 11.58
N VAL A 59 -10.72 12.86 10.36
CA VAL A 59 -9.52 12.72 9.54
C VAL A 59 -8.95 14.08 9.20
N LYS A 60 -7.64 14.25 9.40
CA LYS A 60 -6.92 15.50 9.14
C LYS A 60 -6.14 15.47 7.84
N GLY A 61 -5.80 16.66 7.34
CA GLY A 61 -5.01 16.86 6.12
C GLY A 61 -5.83 16.73 4.85
N GLY A 62 -5.11 16.63 3.72
CA GLY A 62 -5.69 16.68 2.39
C GLY A 62 -6.28 18.05 2.05
N PHE A 63 -6.67 18.23 0.79
CA PHE A 63 -7.45 19.39 0.38
C PHE A 63 -8.90 19.00 0.10
N ALA A 64 -9.83 19.81 0.61
CA ALA A 64 -11.25 19.62 0.40
C ALA A 64 -11.70 20.25 -0.93
N THR A 65 -12.60 19.57 -1.62
CA THR A 65 -13.29 20.09 -2.81
C THR A 65 -14.80 20.08 -2.60
N ALA A 66 -15.55 20.78 -3.46
CA ALA A 66 -17.00 20.75 -3.40
C ALA A 66 -17.60 19.38 -3.79
N GLU A 67 -16.79 18.51 -4.37
CA GLU A 67 -17.17 17.17 -4.83
C GLU A 67 -16.82 16.07 -3.81
N ASP A 68 -16.20 16.44 -2.68
CA ASP A 68 -15.82 15.44 -1.67
C ASP A 68 -17.06 14.76 -1.08
N PRO A 69 -17.03 13.44 -0.89
CA PRO A 69 -18.15 12.72 -0.30
C PRO A 69 -18.31 13.10 1.18
N VAL A 70 -19.53 13.01 1.68
CA VAL A 70 -19.83 13.13 3.11
C VAL A 70 -19.17 12.00 3.91
N GLN A 71 -18.99 10.84 3.28
CA GLN A 71 -18.33 9.66 3.81
C GLN A 71 -17.09 9.37 2.97
N MET A 72 -15.95 9.36 3.64
CA MET A 72 -14.66 9.01 3.05
C MET A 72 -14.51 7.49 2.97
N LEU A 73 -13.76 7.00 2.00
CA LEU A 73 -13.38 5.59 1.95
C LEU A 73 -12.21 5.33 2.90
N GLY A 74 -12.28 4.21 3.61
CA GLY A 74 -11.18 3.66 4.41
C GLY A 74 -10.77 2.30 3.87
N ASP A 75 -9.52 1.91 4.11
CA ASP A 75 -8.99 0.63 3.69
C ASP A 75 -9.29 -0.47 4.71
N VAL A 76 -9.70 -1.62 4.20
CA VAL A 76 -9.91 -2.85 4.95
C VAL A 76 -9.02 -3.93 4.37
N VAL A 77 -8.24 -4.58 5.21
CA VAL A 77 -7.61 -5.87 4.88
C VAL A 77 -8.64 -6.95 5.15
N ARG A 78 -9.03 -7.70 4.12
CA ARG A 78 -10.10 -8.69 4.20
C ARG A 78 -9.61 -10.04 3.70
N GLU A 79 -9.85 -11.10 4.48
CA GLU A 79 -9.55 -12.48 4.07
C GLU A 79 -10.81 -13.19 3.63
N PHE A 80 -10.75 -13.76 2.44
CA PHE A 80 -11.82 -14.52 1.81
C PHE A 80 -11.45 -16.00 1.70
N THR A 81 -12.40 -16.87 1.98
CA THR A 81 -12.28 -18.29 1.61
C THR A 81 -12.29 -18.45 0.09
N PRO A 82 -11.93 -19.64 -0.47
CA PRO A 82 -12.08 -19.91 -1.90
C PRO A 82 -13.50 -19.75 -2.43
N SER A 83 -14.53 -19.86 -1.55
CA SER A 83 -15.95 -19.64 -1.89
C SER A 83 -16.40 -18.18 -1.77
N GLY A 84 -15.51 -17.26 -1.37
CA GLY A 84 -15.82 -15.85 -1.24
C GLY A 84 -16.41 -15.42 0.11
N GLU A 85 -16.45 -16.33 1.11
CA GLU A 85 -16.87 -15.96 2.47
C GLU A 85 -15.77 -15.18 3.17
N VAL A 86 -16.12 -14.10 3.87
CA VAL A 86 -15.21 -13.30 4.70
C VAL A 86 -14.97 -14.02 6.02
N VAL A 87 -13.71 -14.32 6.33
CA VAL A 87 -13.30 -15.02 7.56
C VAL A 87 -12.47 -14.16 8.51
N HIS A 88 -11.93 -13.04 8.01
CA HIS A 88 -11.19 -12.07 8.82
C HIS A 88 -11.26 -10.69 8.19
N GLU A 89 -11.31 -9.65 9.04
CA GLU A 89 -11.25 -8.24 8.63
C GLU A 89 -10.39 -7.43 9.60
N TRP A 90 -9.62 -6.53 9.04
CA TRP A 90 -8.92 -5.47 9.76
C TRP A 90 -9.22 -4.13 9.11
N LYS A 91 -9.81 -3.21 9.87
CA LYS A 91 -10.25 -1.89 9.37
C LYS A 91 -9.22 -0.82 9.78
N SER A 92 -8.59 -0.18 8.84
CA SER A 92 -7.51 0.79 9.08
C SER A 92 -7.88 1.89 10.08
N TRP A 93 -9.10 2.42 10.01
CA TRP A 93 -9.57 3.52 10.87
C TRP A 93 -9.84 3.17 12.32
N GLU A 94 -9.83 1.87 12.68
CA GLU A 94 -9.93 1.40 14.06
C GLU A 94 -8.55 1.38 14.75
N HIS A 95 -7.48 1.50 13.97
CA HIS A 95 -6.10 1.32 14.42
C HIS A 95 -5.16 2.50 14.08
N LEU A 96 -5.59 3.38 13.19
CA LEU A 96 -4.87 4.59 12.85
C LEU A 96 -5.22 5.74 13.80
N ASP A 97 -4.28 6.66 13.97
CA ASP A 97 -4.45 7.86 14.79
C ASP A 97 -4.90 9.04 13.92
N PHE A 98 -6.08 9.57 14.19
CA PHE A 98 -6.65 10.70 13.44
C PHE A 98 -5.81 11.99 13.52
N ASP A 99 -4.94 12.11 14.52
CA ASP A 99 -4.07 13.27 14.71
C ASP A 99 -2.68 13.08 14.10
N ALA A 100 -2.19 11.86 14.02
CA ALA A 100 -0.85 11.52 13.52
C ALA A 100 -0.85 11.02 12.07
N ASP A 101 -1.87 10.23 11.66
CA ASP A 101 -1.96 9.67 10.31
C ASP A 101 -2.67 10.64 9.35
N VAL A 102 -2.02 11.76 9.11
CA VAL A 102 -2.56 12.91 8.38
C VAL A 102 -2.40 12.72 6.87
N ILE A 103 -3.46 12.96 6.11
CA ILE A 103 -3.41 12.93 4.63
C ILE A 103 -2.40 13.98 4.14
N CYS A 104 -1.59 13.63 3.16
CA CYS A 104 -0.72 14.59 2.48
C CYS A 104 -1.53 15.82 2.02
N PRO A 105 -1.10 17.06 2.32
CA PRO A 105 -1.89 18.26 2.02
C PRO A 105 -2.12 18.51 0.52
N LEU A 106 -1.41 17.79 -0.36
CA LEU A 106 -1.57 17.86 -1.81
C LEU A 106 -2.44 16.71 -2.38
N GLU A 107 -3.05 15.90 -1.52
CA GLU A 107 -3.99 14.83 -1.91
C GLU A 107 -5.43 15.21 -1.55
N GLY A 108 -6.39 14.65 -2.31
CA GLY A 108 -7.82 14.83 -2.06
C GLY A 108 -8.31 14.07 -0.83
N ARG A 109 -9.58 14.27 -0.45
CA ARG A 109 -10.20 13.69 0.74
C ARG A 109 -11.27 12.64 0.44
N ARG A 110 -11.23 11.99 -0.71
CA ARG A 110 -12.17 10.93 -1.07
C ARG A 110 -11.90 9.62 -0.31
N GLU A 111 -10.67 9.40 0.07
CA GLU A 111 -10.18 8.26 0.86
C GLU A 111 -9.14 8.72 1.87
N TRP A 112 -8.95 7.96 2.98
CA TRP A 112 -7.99 8.37 3.99
C TRP A 112 -6.57 7.95 3.65
N THR A 113 -6.36 6.68 3.39
CA THR A 113 -5.03 6.07 3.41
C THR A 113 -4.50 5.70 2.04
N HIS A 114 -5.37 5.33 1.11
CA HIS A 114 -5.01 4.78 -0.19
C HIS A 114 -4.04 3.61 -0.03
N GLY A 115 -4.53 2.54 0.61
CA GLY A 115 -3.78 1.30 0.78
C GLY A 115 -3.38 0.74 -0.59
N ASN A 116 -2.08 0.53 -0.82
CA ASN A 116 -1.58 0.16 -2.15
C ASN A 116 -0.72 -1.10 -2.15
N SER A 117 -0.49 -1.71 -0.99
CA SER A 117 0.15 -3.02 -0.91
C SER A 117 -0.21 -3.73 0.39
N ILE A 118 -0.32 -5.05 0.30
CA ILE A 118 -0.53 -5.97 1.39
C ILE A 118 0.34 -7.21 1.20
N ASN A 119 1.12 -7.57 2.21
CA ASN A 119 1.87 -8.81 2.27
C ASN A 119 1.67 -9.48 3.63
N VAL A 120 1.86 -10.79 3.70
CA VAL A 120 1.78 -11.56 4.93
C VAL A 120 3.16 -12.03 5.33
N THR A 121 3.53 -11.83 6.60
CA THR A 121 4.77 -12.34 7.17
C THR A 121 4.70 -13.87 7.34
N ALA A 122 5.84 -14.50 7.59
CA ALA A 122 5.90 -15.93 7.94
C ALA A 122 5.06 -16.27 9.19
N ASP A 123 4.89 -15.31 10.11
CA ASP A 123 4.12 -15.47 11.36
C ASP A 123 2.63 -15.16 11.15
N GLY A 124 2.22 -14.71 9.95
CA GLY A 124 0.84 -14.42 9.60
C GLY A 124 0.42 -12.96 9.80
N ASP A 125 1.32 -12.08 10.25
CA ASP A 125 1.09 -10.65 10.39
C ASP A 125 1.01 -9.95 9.03
N TYR A 126 0.47 -8.73 8.99
CA TYR A 126 0.32 -7.96 7.75
C TYR A 126 1.41 -6.90 7.62
N LEU A 127 2.06 -6.83 6.45
CA LEU A 127 2.83 -5.67 6.02
C LEU A 127 1.94 -4.83 5.09
N VAL A 128 1.59 -3.62 5.53
CA VAL A 128 0.70 -2.71 4.80
C VAL A 128 1.42 -1.45 4.35
N SER A 129 0.99 -0.88 3.24
CA SER A 129 1.46 0.41 2.74
C SER A 129 0.30 1.35 2.46
N PHE A 130 0.35 2.54 3.05
CA PHE A 130 -0.64 3.61 2.92
C PHE A 130 -0.01 4.82 2.23
N ARG A 131 -0.39 5.03 0.98
CA ARG A 131 0.21 6.04 0.10
C ARG A 131 -0.05 7.46 0.60
N GLN A 132 -1.29 7.82 0.91
CA GLN A 132 -1.67 9.21 1.23
C GLN A 132 -1.10 9.70 2.57
N THR A 133 -0.84 8.80 3.51
CA THR A 133 -0.21 9.10 4.79
C THR A 133 1.29 8.83 4.79
N SER A 134 1.84 8.30 3.68
CA SER A 134 3.25 7.88 3.55
C SER A 134 3.67 6.90 4.64
N THR A 135 2.79 5.98 5.00
CA THR A 135 2.97 5.03 6.11
C THR A 135 3.21 3.63 5.59
N VAL A 136 4.19 2.94 6.16
CA VAL A 136 4.40 1.49 6.06
C VAL A 136 4.33 0.90 7.45
N GLY A 137 3.69 -0.24 7.62
CA GLY A 137 3.57 -0.82 8.96
C GLY A 137 3.38 -2.33 8.96
N ILE A 138 3.82 -2.95 10.06
CA ILE A 138 3.55 -4.34 10.39
C ILE A 138 2.40 -4.35 11.40
N VAL A 139 1.35 -5.08 11.10
CA VAL A 139 0.15 -5.22 11.93
C VAL A 139 0.10 -6.64 12.44
N ASP A 140 0.10 -6.80 13.75
CA ASP A 140 -0.19 -8.08 14.40
C ASP A 140 -1.62 -8.49 14.11
N ARG A 141 -1.78 -9.65 13.49
CA ARG A 141 -3.07 -10.11 12.99
C ARG A 141 -4.10 -10.36 14.11
N GLU A 142 -3.67 -10.82 15.27
CA GLU A 142 -4.59 -11.17 16.36
C GLU A 142 -5.12 -9.94 17.08
N SER A 143 -4.23 -8.99 17.41
CA SER A 143 -4.61 -7.78 18.15
C SER A 143 -5.03 -6.63 17.25
N GLY A 144 -4.71 -6.68 15.96
CA GLY A 144 -4.92 -5.60 15.00
C GLY A 144 -4.00 -4.39 15.20
N ARG A 145 -3.01 -4.47 16.10
CA ARG A 145 -2.14 -3.34 16.43
C ARG A 145 -0.90 -3.32 15.56
N PHE A 146 -0.43 -2.12 15.25
CA PHE A 146 0.89 -1.96 14.66
C PHE A 146 1.97 -2.39 15.66
N THR A 147 2.76 -3.39 15.29
CA THR A 147 4.01 -3.76 15.98
C THR A 147 5.19 -2.92 15.50
N TRP A 148 5.11 -2.43 14.26
CA TRP A 148 6.02 -1.47 13.68
C TRP A 148 5.27 -0.52 12.75
N LYS A 149 5.65 0.76 12.77
CA LYS A 149 5.06 1.78 11.89
C LYS A 149 6.11 2.84 11.58
N TRP A 150 6.30 3.11 10.30
CA TRP A 150 7.35 3.99 9.79
C TRP A 150 6.90 4.70 8.52
N GLY A 151 7.60 5.77 8.14
CA GLY A 151 7.47 6.36 6.82
C GLY A 151 7.23 7.86 6.78
N PRO A 152 6.27 8.44 7.56
CA PRO A 152 6.01 9.88 7.50
C PRO A 152 7.27 10.71 7.74
N GLY A 153 7.63 11.54 6.73
CA GLY A 153 8.86 12.35 6.76
C GLY A 153 10.10 11.69 6.16
N GLU A 154 10.13 10.37 6.12
CA GLU A 154 11.25 9.58 5.58
C GLU A 154 11.01 9.19 4.11
N VAL A 155 9.82 8.67 3.80
CA VAL A 155 9.38 8.35 2.45
C VAL A 155 8.20 9.21 2.04
N SER A 156 7.83 9.16 0.77
CA SER A 156 6.69 9.90 0.25
C SER A 156 5.97 9.15 -0.86
N HIS A 157 4.72 8.77 -0.59
CA HIS A 157 3.82 8.07 -1.54
C HIS A 157 4.38 6.74 -2.03
N GLN A 158 5.03 5.99 -1.15
CA GLN A 158 5.69 4.72 -1.42
C GLN A 158 4.74 3.63 -1.90
N HIS A 159 5.31 2.61 -2.56
CA HIS A 159 4.62 1.43 -3.07
C HIS A 159 5.41 0.16 -2.78
N ASN A 160 4.71 -0.98 -2.85
CA ASN A 160 5.25 -2.32 -2.90
C ASN A 160 6.30 -2.64 -1.83
N PRO A 161 6.03 -2.43 -0.52
CA PRO A 161 6.90 -2.97 0.52
C PRO A 161 6.84 -4.50 0.51
N SER A 162 8.00 -5.14 0.68
CA SER A 162 8.14 -6.59 0.80
C SER A 162 9.17 -6.95 1.86
N PHE A 163 8.97 -8.10 2.53
CA PHE A 163 9.97 -8.63 3.44
C PHE A 163 11.12 -9.27 2.67
N LEU A 164 12.33 -9.06 3.20
CA LEU A 164 13.53 -9.76 2.81
C LEU A 164 13.85 -10.89 3.81
N ASP A 165 14.58 -11.91 3.37
CA ASP A 165 14.99 -13.05 4.21
C ASP A 165 15.77 -12.65 5.47
N ASN A 166 16.38 -11.47 5.46
CA ASN A 166 17.13 -10.91 6.61
C ASN A 166 16.24 -10.14 7.60
N GLY A 167 14.92 -10.16 7.43
CA GLY A 167 13.95 -9.47 8.29
C GLY A 167 13.77 -7.99 8.01
N ARG A 168 14.44 -7.44 6.99
CA ARG A 168 14.27 -6.05 6.56
C ARG A 168 13.13 -5.90 5.57
N VAL A 169 12.70 -4.67 5.35
CA VAL A 169 11.64 -4.32 4.40
C VAL A 169 12.26 -3.56 3.23
N LEU A 170 12.04 -4.05 2.01
CA LEU A 170 12.37 -3.38 0.77
C LEU A 170 11.13 -2.66 0.25
N LEU A 171 11.25 -1.43 -0.25
CA LEU A 171 10.13 -0.68 -0.82
C LEU A 171 10.56 0.30 -1.91
N PHE A 172 9.61 0.69 -2.76
CA PHE A 172 9.76 1.76 -3.74
C PHE A 172 9.26 3.08 -3.14
N ASP A 173 10.16 4.00 -2.79
CA ASP A 173 9.83 5.35 -2.35
C ASP A 173 9.67 6.25 -3.59
N ASN A 174 8.43 6.52 -3.99
CA ASN A 174 8.12 7.33 -5.18
C ASN A 174 8.64 8.76 -5.05
N GLY A 175 8.64 9.32 -3.85
CA GLY A 175 9.14 10.65 -3.59
C GLY A 175 8.26 11.78 -4.12
N SER A 176 7.02 11.49 -4.52
CA SER A 176 6.04 12.50 -4.89
C SER A 176 5.68 13.35 -3.68
N HIS A 177 5.53 14.65 -3.86
CA HIS A 177 5.22 15.60 -2.78
C HIS A 177 6.28 15.62 -1.65
N ARG A 178 7.50 15.18 -1.92
CA ARG A 178 8.59 15.21 -0.94
C ARG A 178 8.87 16.64 -0.49
N ARG A 179 8.91 16.83 0.84
CA ARG A 179 9.10 18.17 1.42
C ARG A 179 10.53 18.69 1.31
N ALA A 180 11.52 17.79 1.34
CA ALA A 180 12.94 18.12 1.28
C ALA A 180 13.76 16.92 0.77
N PRO A 181 14.76 17.10 -0.11
CA PRO A 181 15.05 18.34 -0.84
C PRO A 181 13.92 18.74 -1.79
N ASN A 182 13.88 19.98 -2.26
CA ASN A 182 12.83 20.54 -3.11
C ASN A 182 12.75 19.95 -4.53
N THR A 183 13.19 18.72 -4.71
CA THR A 183 13.19 18.00 -6.00
C THR A 183 12.60 16.63 -5.79
N ASN A 184 11.56 16.30 -6.54
CA ASN A 184 11.02 14.96 -6.56
C ASN A 184 11.98 14.01 -7.27
N TYR A 185 12.23 12.87 -6.66
CA TYR A 185 12.95 11.74 -7.23
C TYR A 185 12.52 10.48 -6.50
N SER A 186 12.59 9.35 -7.16
CA SER A 186 12.32 8.04 -6.54
C SER A 186 13.62 7.43 -6.02
N ARG A 187 13.47 6.50 -5.10
CA ARG A 187 14.54 5.63 -4.63
C ARG A 187 13.99 4.28 -4.20
N ILE A 188 14.83 3.27 -4.21
CA ILE A 188 14.52 2.00 -3.54
C ILE A 188 15.16 2.09 -2.16
N VAL A 189 14.44 1.65 -1.13
CA VAL A 189 14.90 1.71 0.25
C VAL A 189 14.79 0.33 0.89
N GLU A 190 15.85 -0.10 1.56
CA GLU A 190 15.86 -1.26 2.45
C GLU A 190 15.97 -0.73 3.89
N ILE A 191 14.93 -0.95 4.69
CA ILE A 191 14.79 -0.46 6.07
C ILE A 191 14.82 -1.62 7.06
N ASP A 192 15.50 -1.42 8.18
CA ASP A 192 15.52 -2.37 9.31
C ASP A 192 14.43 -1.97 10.33
N PRO A 193 13.34 -2.76 10.49
CA PRO A 193 12.27 -2.45 11.43
C PRO A 193 12.73 -2.43 12.90
N ALA A 194 13.86 -3.08 13.23
CA ALA A 194 14.33 -3.15 14.62
C ALA A 194 14.86 -1.81 15.15
N ASN A 195 15.39 -0.96 14.26
CA ASN A 195 16.05 0.30 14.64
C ASN A 195 15.65 1.50 13.77
N ASN A 196 14.86 1.27 12.71
CA ASN A 196 14.47 2.25 11.70
C ASN A 196 15.63 2.81 10.85
N ASP A 197 16.76 2.10 10.78
CA ASP A 197 17.88 2.50 9.95
C ASP A 197 17.65 2.11 8.48
N ILE A 198 17.92 3.02 7.56
CA ILE A 198 18.01 2.70 6.14
C ILE A 198 19.34 1.99 5.91
N ALA A 199 19.26 0.66 5.72
CA ALA A 199 20.44 -0.18 5.54
C ALA A 199 21.03 -0.12 4.14
N TRP A 200 20.19 0.21 3.15
CA TRP A 200 20.60 0.37 1.76
C TRP A 200 19.58 1.23 1.02
N ASP A 201 20.06 2.05 0.07
CA ASP A 201 19.19 2.72 -0.88
C ASP A 201 19.83 2.79 -2.29
N TYR A 202 18.98 2.79 -3.30
CA TYR A 202 19.34 3.06 -4.69
C TYR A 202 18.68 4.35 -5.17
N ARG A 203 19.42 5.17 -5.90
CA ARG A 203 18.94 6.42 -6.52
C ARG A 203 19.52 6.56 -7.92
N GLY A 204 18.82 7.30 -8.77
CA GLY A 204 19.40 7.73 -10.05
C GLY A 204 20.56 8.72 -9.87
N GLU A 205 21.41 8.84 -10.89
CA GLU A 205 22.45 9.84 -10.94
C GLU A 205 22.39 10.59 -12.29
N PRO A 206 21.99 11.86 -12.28
CA PRO A 206 21.46 12.64 -11.13
C PRO A 206 20.15 12.07 -10.58
N ALA A 207 19.81 12.37 -9.32
CA ALA A 207 18.65 11.76 -8.63
C ALA A 207 17.34 11.84 -9.43
N ILE A 208 17.11 12.96 -10.13
CA ILE A 208 15.91 13.18 -10.97
C ILE A 208 15.84 12.23 -12.19
N SER A 209 16.92 11.53 -12.55
CA SER A 209 16.91 10.56 -13.66
C SER A 209 16.15 9.26 -13.32
N PHE A 210 15.75 9.09 -12.05
CA PHE A 210 14.93 8.00 -11.56
C PHE A 210 13.74 8.59 -10.81
N TYR A 211 12.58 8.66 -11.50
CA TYR A 211 11.38 9.24 -10.92
C TYR A 211 10.11 8.63 -11.51
N SER A 212 9.36 7.95 -10.65
CA SER A 212 8.00 7.50 -10.92
C SER A 212 7.07 8.04 -9.84
N TYR A 213 6.19 8.96 -10.21
CA TYR A 213 5.33 9.68 -9.27
C TYR A 213 4.21 8.82 -8.68
N GLN A 214 3.96 7.64 -9.23
CA GLN A 214 2.93 6.69 -8.83
C GLN A 214 3.33 5.27 -9.21
N ILE A 215 2.54 4.27 -8.76
CA ILE A 215 2.77 2.84 -9.03
C ILE A 215 4.23 2.46 -8.77
N SER A 216 4.76 1.41 -9.41
CA SER A 216 6.15 0.96 -9.28
C SER A 216 6.36 -0.07 -8.18
N GLY A 217 7.48 -0.75 -8.27
CA GLY A 217 7.88 -1.74 -7.29
C GLY A 217 9.33 -2.15 -7.44
N ALA A 218 9.83 -2.85 -6.45
CA ALA A 218 11.17 -3.43 -6.45
C ALA A 218 11.14 -4.81 -5.79
N GLU A 219 11.92 -5.73 -6.32
CA GLU A 219 12.04 -7.09 -5.82
C GLU A 219 13.50 -7.50 -5.72
N ARG A 220 13.91 -8.01 -4.55
CA ARG A 220 15.24 -8.57 -4.38
C ARG A 220 15.32 -9.95 -5.02
N GLN A 221 16.26 -10.12 -5.93
CA GLN A 221 16.46 -11.37 -6.65
C GLN A 221 17.37 -12.34 -5.87
N PRO A 222 17.28 -13.66 -6.13
CA PRO A 222 18.15 -14.65 -5.48
C PRO A 222 19.65 -14.45 -5.70
N ASN A 223 20.04 -13.76 -6.78
CA ASN A 223 21.44 -13.40 -7.05
C ASN A 223 21.94 -12.19 -6.24
N GLY A 224 21.06 -11.58 -5.42
CA GLY A 224 21.37 -10.40 -4.61
C GLY A 224 21.11 -9.07 -5.31
N ASN A 225 20.82 -9.07 -6.60
CA ASN A 225 20.42 -7.87 -7.33
C ASN A 225 18.98 -7.45 -7.00
N THR A 226 18.59 -6.27 -7.42
CA THR A 226 17.23 -5.76 -7.24
C THR A 226 16.60 -5.48 -8.59
N LEU A 227 15.54 -6.21 -8.94
CA LEU A 227 14.70 -5.91 -10.10
C LEU A 227 13.81 -4.72 -9.76
N ILE A 228 13.84 -3.69 -10.59
CA ILE A 228 13.11 -2.43 -10.38
C ILE A 228 12.16 -2.20 -11.53
N CYS A 229 10.89 -2.00 -11.21
CA CYS A 229 9.86 -1.52 -12.12
C CYS A 229 9.61 -0.03 -11.85
N GLU A 230 10.14 0.84 -12.71
CA GLU A 230 9.84 2.26 -12.70
C GLU A 230 8.58 2.49 -13.56
N GLY A 231 7.41 2.39 -12.91
CA GLY A 231 6.14 2.19 -13.59
C GLY A 231 5.68 3.35 -14.45
N ALA A 232 5.77 4.61 -13.99
CA ALA A 232 5.26 5.75 -14.75
C ALA A 232 5.94 5.95 -16.11
N PRO A 233 7.30 5.86 -16.22
CA PRO A 233 7.96 5.89 -17.51
C PRO A 233 7.98 4.54 -18.25
N GLY A 234 7.55 3.43 -17.61
CA GLY A 234 7.50 2.10 -18.23
C GLY A 234 8.87 1.44 -18.39
N ARG A 235 9.77 1.64 -17.44
CA ARG A 235 11.12 1.08 -17.45
C ARG A 235 11.30 -0.03 -16.42
N ILE A 236 11.88 -1.16 -16.85
CA ILE A 236 12.26 -2.27 -15.96
C ILE A 236 13.75 -2.48 -16.11
N PHE A 237 14.47 -2.60 -15.01
CA PHE A 237 15.91 -2.82 -14.98
C PHE A 237 16.36 -3.49 -13.66
N GLU A 238 17.56 -4.01 -13.68
CA GLU A 238 18.20 -4.68 -12.56
C GLU A 238 19.53 -3.98 -12.21
#